data_66e35fb815d5098c670e30a6f2cbe5a0
#
_entry.id   66e35fb815d5098c670e30a6f2cbe5a0
#
_cell.length_a   1.000
_cell.length_b   1.000
_cell.length_c   1.000
_cell.angle_alpha   90.00
_cell.angle_beta   90.00
_cell.angle_gamma   90.00
#
_symmetry.space_group_name_H-M   'P 1'
#
loop_
_entity.id
_entity.type
_entity.pdbx_description
1 polymer ?
#
loop_
_entity_poly.entity_id
_entity_poly.type
_entity_poly.pdbx_seq_one_letter_code
_entity_poly.pdbx_strand_id
1 'polypeptide(L)'
;MTFLFDLGGVFFDWDPNHFFKNVFDDDEERKYFFTEVCNDKWNFQQDAGRSIAEAESELIPKFPHYENEIKMYYKNHRKMIRGIFEESIEVLRQLKDKNYQCYVLSNWSAETFEGIPIDYPFMQLFDGLLISGEDKLIKPDQAIYELAKKRFNLDPEETVFIDDKLENIEAAQKMNFKTIHLINPKNIKMEIKKFLV
;
A
#
# COMPACT_ATOMS: atom_id res chain seq x y z
N MET A 1 2.53 15.02 -18.08
CA MET A 1 2.11 14.78 -16.67
C MET A 1 1.96 13.28 -16.44
N THR A 2 2.44 12.79 -15.33
CA THR A 2 2.44 11.38 -14.92
C THR A 2 1.73 11.24 -13.57
N PHE A 3 1.12 10.10 -13.31
CA PHE A 3 0.48 9.79 -12.03
C PHE A 3 1.17 8.60 -11.39
N LEU A 4 1.52 8.76 -10.10
CA LEU A 4 2.15 7.74 -9.28
C LEU A 4 1.23 7.45 -8.09
N PHE A 5 0.72 6.24 -7.98
CA PHE A 5 -0.31 5.87 -7.01
C PHE A 5 0.20 4.92 -5.93
N ASP A 6 -0.21 5.14 -4.70
CA ASP A 6 -0.27 4.05 -3.73
C ASP A 6 -1.44 3.10 -4.05
N LEU A 7 -1.46 1.93 -3.42
CA LEU A 7 -2.51 0.92 -3.55
C LEU A 7 -3.42 0.86 -2.32
N GLY A 8 -2.86 0.67 -1.15
CA GLY A 8 -3.61 0.64 0.11
C GLY A 8 -4.31 1.98 0.37
N GLY A 9 -5.57 2.00 0.82
CA GLY A 9 -6.31 3.24 1.03
C GLY A 9 -6.64 4.04 -0.23
N VAL A 10 -6.02 3.73 -1.37
CA VAL A 10 -6.30 4.39 -2.67
C VAL A 10 -7.11 3.49 -3.60
N PHE A 11 -6.72 2.25 -3.79
CA PHE A 11 -7.44 1.25 -4.62
C PHE A 11 -8.01 0.10 -3.81
N PHE A 12 -7.36 -0.28 -2.70
CA PHE A 12 -7.74 -1.40 -1.86
C PHE A 12 -8.23 -0.93 -0.49
N ASP A 13 -9.40 -1.42 -0.08
CA ASP A 13 -9.90 -1.32 1.29
C ASP A 13 -9.27 -2.42 2.13
N TRP A 14 -8.02 -2.16 2.56
CA TRP A 14 -7.22 -3.06 3.36
C TRP A 14 -7.20 -2.61 4.82
N ASP A 15 -7.61 -3.52 5.71
CA ASP A 15 -7.51 -3.36 7.16
C ASP A 15 -7.47 -4.77 7.79
N PRO A 16 -6.46 -5.11 8.63
CA PRO A 16 -6.42 -6.40 9.30
C PRO A 16 -7.67 -6.68 10.16
N ASN A 17 -8.34 -5.64 10.64
CA ASN A 17 -9.61 -5.79 11.37
C ASN A 17 -10.74 -6.42 10.52
N HIS A 18 -10.70 -6.33 9.20
CA HIS A 18 -11.70 -6.99 8.35
C HIS A 18 -11.72 -8.50 8.55
N PHE A 19 -10.57 -9.11 8.81
CA PHE A 19 -10.45 -10.53 9.11
C PHE A 19 -10.51 -10.81 10.62
N PHE A 20 -9.72 -10.10 11.41
CA PHE A 20 -9.47 -10.45 12.82
C PHE A 20 -10.65 -10.17 13.77
N LYS A 21 -11.62 -9.33 13.38
CA LYS A 21 -12.87 -9.17 14.13
C LYS A 21 -13.69 -10.47 14.27
N ASN A 22 -13.40 -11.49 13.46
CA ASN A 22 -14.02 -12.79 13.55
C ASN A 22 -13.08 -13.85 14.18
N VAL A 23 -11.89 -13.46 14.59
CA VAL A 23 -10.90 -14.33 15.27
C VAL A 23 -10.91 -14.07 16.77
N PHE A 24 -10.98 -12.80 17.16
CA PHE A 24 -11.08 -12.41 18.57
C PHE A 24 -12.52 -12.14 18.97
N ASP A 25 -12.96 -12.75 20.07
CA ASP A 25 -14.27 -12.48 20.68
C ASP A 25 -14.26 -11.17 21.50
N ASP A 26 -13.07 -10.75 21.99
CA ASP A 26 -12.87 -9.55 22.78
C ASP A 26 -12.17 -8.45 21.95
N ASP A 27 -12.81 -7.27 21.88
CA ASP A 27 -12.28 -6.10 21.18
C ASP A 27 -11.01 -5.54 21.82
N GLU A 28 -10.86 -5.61 23.15
CA GLU A 28 -9.65 -5.14 23.83
C GLU A 28 -8.47 -6.09 23.59
N GLU A 29 -8.71 -7.40 23.54
CA GLU A 29 -7.68 -8.37 23.18
C GLU A 29 -7.22 -8.17 21.72
N ARG A 30 -8.16 -7.97 20.78
CA ARG A 30 -7.84 -7.65 19.39
C ARG A 30 -7.02 -6.37 19.27
N LYS A 31 -7.38 -5.33 20.01
CA LYS A 31 -6.63 -4.07 20.05
C LYS A 31 -5.22 -4.30 20.59
N TYR A 32 -5.07 -5.03 21.70
CA TYR A 32 -3.77 -5.42 22.23
C TYR A 32 -2.93 -6.15 21.17
N PHE A 33 -3.52 -7.09 20.47
CA PHE A 33 -2.83 -7.84 19.40
C PHE A 33 -2.24 -6.90 18.33
N PHE A 34 -2.97 -5.86 17.90
CA PHE A 34 -2.47 -4.92 16.89
C PHE A 34 -1.57 -3.81 17.44
N THR A 35 -1.62 -3.52 18.74
CA THR A 35 -0.74 -2.50 19.32
C THR A 35 0.57 -3.09 19.82
N GLU A 36 0.56 -4.30 20.38
CA GLU A 36 1.70 -4.90 21.06
C GLU A 36 2.30 -6.11 20.32
N VAL A 37 1.49 -6.90 19.63
CA VAL A 37 1.95 -8.14 18.99
C VAL A 37 2.24 -7.88 17.51
N CYS A 38 1.23 -7.92 16.65
CA CYS A 38 1.36 -7.67 15.21
C CYS A 38 1.12 -6.20 14.88
N ASN A 39 1.92 -5.32 15.50
CA ASN A 39 1.80 -3.88 15.32
C ASN A 39 2.34 -3.38 13.97
N ASP A 40 2.04 -2.12 13.64
CA ASP A 40 2.47 -1.49 12.38
C ASP A 40 3.99 -1.56 12.17
N LYS A 41 4.79 -1.39 13.24
CA LYS A 41 6.26 -1.47 13.12
C LYS A 41 6.73 -2.87 12.73
N TRP A 42 6.04 -3.90 13.20
CA TRP A 42 6.33 -5.28 12.83
C TRP A 42 5.92 -5.54 11.38
N ASN A 43 4.72 -5.13 10.97
CA ASN A 43 4.23 -5.27 9.60
C ASN A 43 5.13 -4.51 8.60
N PHE A 44 5.52 -3.30 8.94
CA PHE A 44 6.38 -2.43 8.13
C PHE A 44 7.71 -3.10 7.71
N GLN A 45 8.26 -4.00 8.54
CA GLN A 45 9.49 -4.69 8.21
C GLN A 45 9.32 -5.72 7.07
N GLN A 46 8.15 -6.34 6.96
CA GLN A 46 7.84 -7.25 5.85
C GLN A 46 7.58 -6.45 4.56
N ASP A 47 6.95 -5.29 4.68
CA ASP A 47 6.81 -4.36 3.55
C ASP A 47 8.19 -3.80 3.11
N ALA A 48 9.17 -3.77 4.01
CA ALA A 48 10.57 -3.46 3.72
C ALA A 48 11.40 -4.68 3.24
N GLY A 49 10.76 -5.85 3.03
CA GLY A 49 11.38 -7.03 2.41
C GLY A 49 11.93 -8.07 3.39
N ARG A 50 11.60 -8.01 4.72
CA ARG A 50 11.84 -9.14 5.62
C ARG A 50 10.86 -10.25 5.29
N SER A 51 11.32 -11.50 5.29
CA SER A 51 10.45 -12.65 5.01
C SER A 51 9.43 -12.88 6.13
N ILE A 52 8.27 -13.43 5.76
CA ILE A 52 7.22 -13.81 6.70
C ILE A 52 7.75 -14.86 7.69
N ALA A 53 8.52 -15.83 7.22
CA ALA A 53 9.12 -16.88 8.06
C ALA A 53 10.04 -16.29 9.14
N GLU A 54 10.89 -15.33 8.80
CA GLU A 54 11.74 -14.61 9.78
C GLU A 54 10.87 -13.82 10.78
N ALA A 55 9.87 -13.12 10.29
CA ALA A 55 8.95 -12.34 11.12
C ALA A 55 8.22 -13.21 12.17
N GLU A 56 7.70 -14.36 11.76
CA GLU A 56 7.05 -15.33 12.65
C GLU A 56 8.03 -15.93 13.65
N SER A 57 9.23 -16.34 13.18
CA SER A 57 10.25 -16.95 14.03
C SER A 57 10.77 -16.03 15.13
N GLU A 58 10.77 -14.71 14.89
CA GLU A 58 11.18 -13.70 15.86
C GLU A 58 10.04 -13.30 16.82
N LEU A 59 8.79 -13.33 16.35
CA LEU A 59 7.65 -12.82 17.12
C LEU A 59 7.02 -13.89 18.02
N ILE A 60 6.87 -15.12 17.52
CA ILE A 60 6.21 -16.22 18.25
C ILE A 60 6.86 -16.49 19.61
N PRO A 61 8.21 -16.55 19.76
CA PRO A 61 8.83 -16.76 21.07
C PRO A 61 8.54 -15.64 22.09
N LYS A 62 8.25 -14.43 21.62
CA LYS A 62 7.91 -13.27 22.50
C LYS A 62 6.45 -13.32 22.94
N PHE A 63 5.58 -13.88 22.10
CA PHE A 63 4.14 -13.94 22.32
C PHE A 63 3.59 -15.35 22.04
N PRO A 64 4.03 -16.38 22.80
CA PRO A 64 3.66 -17.78 22.52
C PRO A 64 2.17 -18.06 22.63
N HIS A 65 1.42 -17.25 23.39
CA HIS A 65 -0.03 -17.39 23.51
C HIS A 65 -0.78 -16.97 22.24
N TYR A 66 -0.15 -16.18 21.36
CA TYR A 66 -0.70 -15.70 20.08
C TYR A 66 -0.07 -16.38 18.85
N GLU A 67 0.59 -17.54 19.03
CA GLU A 67 1.25 -18.24 17.92
C GLU A 67 0.30 -18.48 16.74
N ASN A 68 -0.93 -18.91 17.00
CA ASN A 68 -1.91 -19.18 15.95
C ASN A 68 -2.32 -17.89 15.22
N GLU A 69 -2.62 -16.83 15.95
CA GLU A 69 -3.06 -15.53 15.43
C GLU A 69 -1.93 -14.85 14.65
N ILE A 70 -0.67 -14.96 15.11
CA ILE A 70 0.51 -14.46 14.38
C ILE A 70 0.61 -15.18 13.02
N LYS A 71 0.52 -16.52 12.99
CA LYS A 71 0.55 -17.30 11.75
C LYS A 71 -0.65 -17.00 10.83
N MET A 72 -1.81 -16.66 11.41
CA MET A 72 -2.99 -16.27 10.64
C MET A 72 -2.80 -14.94 9.90
N TYR A 73 -1.94 -14.03 10.37
CA TYR A 73 -1.82 -12.68 9.84
C TYR A 73 -1.52 -12.71 8.34
N TYR A 74 -0.40 -13.27 7.94
CA TYR A 74 -0.04 -13.32 6.51
C TYR A 74 -0.75 -14.42 5.74
N LYS A 75 -1.04 -15.56 6.38
CA LYS A 75 -1.81 -16.65 5.75
C LYS A 75 -3.19 -16.20 5.27
N ASN A 76 -3.80 -15.21 5.95
CA ASN A 76 -5.12 -14.70 5.59
C ASN A 76 -5.08 -13.25 5.06
N HIS A 77 -3.91 -12.77 4.62
CA HIS A 77 -3.74 -11.39 4.16
C HIS A 77 -4.79 -10.96 3.12
N ARG A 78 -5.15 -11.86 2.18
CA ARG A 78 -6.21 -11.60 1.19
C ARG A 78 -7.57 -11.28 1.82
N LYS A 79 -7.88 -11.87 2.97
CA LYS A 79 -9.15 -11.66 3.69
C LYS A 79 -9.17 -10.31 4.45
N MET A 80 -8.04 -9.65 4.56
CA MET A 80 -7.94 -8.30 5.09
C MET A 80 -8.30 -7.24 4.04
N ILE A 81 -8.35 -7.61 2.76
CA ILE A 81 -8.86 -6.79 1.67
C ILE A 81 -10.38 -7.01 1.60
N ARG A 82 -11.18 -6.05 2.08
CA ARG A 82 -12.65 -6.12 2.03
C ARG A 82 -13.19 -5.87 0.65
N GLY A 83 -12.47 -5.08 -0.16
CA GLY A 83 -12.89 -4.73 -1.50
C GLY A 83 -11.94 -3.73 -2.16
N ILE A 84 -12.38 -3.21 -3.29
CA ILE A 84 -11.66 -2.21 -4.08
C ILE A 84 -12.49 -0.93 -4.18
N PHE A 85 -11.82 0.19 -4.36
CA PHE A 85 -12.49 1.48 -4.57
C PHE A 85 -12.72 1.70 -6.07
N GLU A 86 -13.95 1.46 -6.51
CA GLU A 86 -14.33 1.57 -7.93
C GLU A 86 -14.11 2.97 -8.49
N GLU A 87 -14.27 4.02 -7.67
CA GLU A 87 -14.03 5.40 -8.06
C GLU A 87 -12.57 5.62 -8.50
N SER A 88 -11.62 4.97 -7.83
CA SER A 88 -10.20 5.04 -8.17
C SER A 88 -9.90 4.30 -9.46
N ILE A 89 -10.52 3.14 -9.67
CA ILE A 89 -10.37 2.36 -10.91
C ILE A 89 -10.98 3.11 -12.10
N GLU A 90 -12.13 3.75 -11.92
CA GLU A 90 -12.76 4.57 -12.96
C GLU A 90 -11.85 5.74 -13.36
N VAL A 91 -11.25 6.41 -12.37
CA VAL A 91 -10.30 7.50 -12.63
C VAL A 91 -9.05 6.98 -13.36
N LEU A 92 -8.50 5.85 -12.95
CA LEU A 92 -7.37 5.22 -13.64
C LEU A 92 -7.69 4.95 -15.12
N ARG A 93 -8.86 4.36 -15.41
CA ARG A 93 -9.31 4.13 -16.80
C ARG A 93 -9.39 5.44 -17.58
N GLN A 94 -10.01 6.49 -17.01
CA GLN A 94 -10.13 7.80 -17.65
C GLN A 94 -8.76 8.45 -17.92
N LEU A 95 -7.78 8.27 -17.06
CA LEU A 95 -6.41 8.74 -17.28
C LEU A 95 -5.74 7.95 -18.41
N LYS A 96 -5.91 6.62 -18.45
CA LYS A 96 -5.38 5.78 -19.52
C LYS A 96 -6.02 6.10 -20.87
N ASP A 97 -7.33 6.35 -20.93
CA ASP A 97 -8.03 6.76 -22.16
C ASP A 97 -7.49 8.09 -22.73
N LYS A 98 -6.95 8.93 -21.84
CA LYS A 98 -6.28 10.19 -22.21
C LYS A 98 -4.76 10.05 -22.44
N ASN A 99 -4.24 8.83 -22.47
CA ASN A 99 -2.83 8.51 -22.65
C ASN A 99 -1.88 9.05 -21.56
N TYR A 100 -2.37 9.28 -20.33
CA TYR A 100 -1.50 9.56 -19.21
C TYR A 100 -0.76 8.29 -18.77
N GLN A 101 0.50 8.47 -18.35
CA GLN A 101 1.25 7.39 -17.72
C GLN A 101 0.83 7.26 -16.26
N CYS A 102 0.56 6.03 -15.82
CA CYS A 102 0.08 5.70 -14.47
C CYS A 102 0.94 4.58 -13.90
N TYR A 103 1.64 4.83 -12.80
CA TYR A 103 2.52 3.90 -12.12
C TYR A 103 2.08 3.66 -10.69
N VAL A 104 2.55 2.58 -10.11
CA VAL A 104 2.34 2.25 -8.68
C VAL A 104 3.64 2.44 -7.91
N LEU A 105 3.53 2.98 -6.69
CA LEU A 105 4.55 3.00 -5.65
C LEU A 105 3.90 2.64 -4.32
N SER A 106 3.96 1.37 -3.91
CA SER A 106 3.23 0.87 -2.76
C SER A 106 4.11 0.14 -1.76
N ASN A 107 3.84 0.38 -0.46
CA ASN A 107 4.38 -0.43 0.61
C ASN A 107 3.55 -1.71 0.70
N TRP A 108 4.18 -2.84 0.36
CA TRP A 108 3.54 -4.14 0.39
C TRP A 108 4.60 -5.24 0.44
N SER A 109 4.43 -6.25 1.30
CA SER A 109 5.32 -7.41 1.33
C SER A 109 5.31 -8.15 -0.01
N ALA A 110 6.49 -8.49 -0.52
CA ALA A 110 6.64 -9.22 -1.78
C ALA A 110 5.86 -10.55 -1.78
N GLU A 111 5.91 -11.29 -0.67
CA GLU A 111 5.25 -12.59 -0.53
C GLU A 111 3.71 -12.49 -0.60
N THR A 112 3.13 -11.43 -0.02
CA THR A 112 1.66 -11.25 -0.05
C THR A 112 1.18 -10.51 -1.29
N PHE A 113 2.06 -9.82 -2.00
CA PHE A 113 1.75 -9.18 -3.27
C PHE A 113 1.65 -10.18 -4.42
N GLU A 114 2.34 -11.32 -4.31
CA GLU A 114 2.29 -12.39 -5.32
C GLU A 114 0.83 -12.76 -5.65
N GLY A 115 0.48 -12.74 -6.94
CA GLY A 115 -0.86 -13.03 -7.44
C GLY A 115 -1.87 -11.87 -7.38
N ILE A 116 -1.58 -10.74 -6.70
CA ILE A 116 -2.47 -9.56 -6.69
C ILE A 116 -2.83 -9.09 -8.11
N PRO A 117 -1.88 -8.96 -9.08
CA PRO A 117 -2.23 -8.55 -10.43
C PRO A 117 -3.11 -9.55 -11.19
N ILE A 118 -3.13 -10.82 -10.78
CA ILE A 118 -4.00 -11.86 -11.35
C ILE A 118 -5.40 -11.75 -10.75
N ASP A 119 -5.49 -11.61 -9.43
CA ASP A 119 -6.75 -11.52 -8.69
C ASP A 119 -7.52 -10.23 -9.00
N TYR A 120 -6.80 -9.16 -9.36
CA TYR A 120 -7.34 -7.82 -9.61
C TYR A 120 -6.93 -7.29 -10.99
N PRO A 121 -7.68 -7.61 -12.06
CA PRO A 121 -7.31 -7.30 -13.46
C PRO A 121 -7.06 -5.82 -13.76
N PHE A 122 -7.61 -4.88 -12.98
CA PHE A 122 -7.35 -3.46 -13.16
C PHE A 122 -5.87 -3.09 -12.97
N MET A 123 -5.10 -3.93 -12.24
CA MET A 123 -3.66 -3.75 -12.06
C MET A 123 -2.88 -3.74 -13.39
N GLN A 124 -3.43 -4.37 -14.43
CA GLN A 124 -2.85 -4.38 -15.79
C GLN A 124 -2.96 -3.03 -16.51
N LEU A 125 -3.74 -2.08 -15.98
CA LEU A 125 -3.86 -0.72 -16.53
C LEU A 125 -2.64 0.15 -16.20
N PHE A 126 -1.85 -0.21 -15.18
CA PHE A 126 -0.66 0.52 -14.82
C PHE A 126 0.50 0.23 -15.80
N ASP A 127 1.28 1.27 -16.09
CA ASP A 127 2.45 1.18 -16.96
C ASP A 127 3.66 0.54 -16.26
N GLY A 128 3.62 0.43 -14.93
CA GLY A 128 4.64 -0.24 -14.12
C GLY A 128 4.32 -0.19 -12.64
N LEU A 129 4.89 -1.14 -11.92
CA LEU A 129 4.70 -1.31 -10.47
C LEU A 129 6.05 -1.27 -9.75
N LEU A 130 6.11 -0.56 -8.62
CA LEU A 130 7.19 -0.62 -7.67
C LEU A 130 6.62 -0.99 -6.31
N ILE A 131 6.95 -2.19 -5.85
CA ILE A 131 6.50 -2.78 -4.61
C ILE A 131 7.66 -2.84 -3.63
N SER A 132 7.51 -2.22 -2.50
CA SER A 132 8.58 -2.01 -1.52
C SER A 132 9.28 -3.30 -1.09
N GLY A 133 8.52 -4.38 -0.86
CA GLY A 133 9.05 -5.66 -0.43
C GLY A 133 9.95 -6.35 -1.47
N GLU A 134 9.74 -6.09 -2.77
CA GLU A 134 10.58 -6.63 -3.84
C GLU A 134 11.93 -5.91 -3.90
N ASP A 135 11.93 -4.58 -3.69
CA ASP A 135 13.12 -3.73 -3.80
C ASP A 135 13.82 -3.49 -2.46
N LYS A 136 13.23 -3.92 -1.33
CA LYS A 136 13.70 -3.72 0.04
C LYS A 136 13.93 -2.24 0.39
N LEU A 137 13.11 -1.38 -0.18
CA LEU A 137 13.02 0.05 0.07
C LEU A 137 11.57 0.38 0.39
N ILE A 138 11.33 1.31 1.31
CA ILE A 138 9.99 1.57 1.80
C ILE A 138 9.69 3.08 1.90
N LYS A 139 8.45 3.49 1.60
CA LYS A 139 7.98 4.85 1.94
C LYS A 139 7.89 4.98 3.47
N PRO A 140 8.25 6.13 4.07
CA PRO A 140 8.58 7.40 3.44
C PRO A 140 10.07 7.64 3.15
N ASP A 141 10.93 6.62 3.13
CA ASP A 141 12.35 6.78 2.87
C ASP A 141 12.60 7.38 1.47
N GLN A 142 13.49 8.36 1.38
CA GLN A 142 13.81 9.04 0.11
C GLN A 142 14.26 8.05 -0.98
N ALA A 143 14.95 6.98 -0.59
CA ALA A 143 15.55 6.02 -1.52
C ALA A 143 14.52 5.36 -2.45
N ILE A 144 13.29 5.07 -1.98
CA ILE A 144 12.26 4.45 -2.81
C ILE A 144 11.72 5.40 -3.88
N TYR A 145 11.61 6.70 -3.55
CA TYR A 145 11.18 7.72 -4.52
C TYR A 145 12.27 7.97 -5.57
N GLU A 146 13.55 7.97 -5.19
CA GLU A 146 14.66 8.05 -6.15
C GLU A 146 14.67 6.81 -7.07
N LEU A 147 14.37 5.63 -6.54
CA LEU A 147 14.22 4.44 -7.36
C LEU A 147 13.03 4.57 -8.33
N ALA A 148 11.89 5.06 -7.87
CA ALA A 148 10.72 5.30 -8.72
C ALA A 148 11.03 6.29 -9.85
N LYS A 149 11.69 7.42 -9.54
CA LYS A 149 12.16 8.39 -10.53
C LYS A 149 13.02 7.74 -11.62
N LYS A 150 14.00 6.95 -11.20
CA LYS A 150 14.91 6.26 -12.12
C LYS A 150 14.21 5.18 -12.94
N ARG A 151 13.39 4.33 -12.28
CA ARG A 151 12.74 3.17 -12.92
C ARG A 151 11.72 3.58 -13.96
N PHE A 152 10.93 4.62 -13.65
CA PHE A 152 9.85 5.09 -14.51
C PHE A 152 10.19 6.37 -15.28
N ASN A 153 11.43 6.83 -15.19
CA ASN A 153 11.90 8.07 -15.81
C ASN A 153 10.99 9.27 -15.48
N LEU A 154 10.68 9.45 -14.17
CA LEU A 154 9.76 10.49 -13.71
C LEU A 154 10.46 11.84 -13.59
N ASP A 155 9.79 12.89 -14.04
CA ASP A 155 10.03 14.26 -13.62
C ASP A 155 9.11 14.56 -12.41
N PRO A 156 9.64 14.82 -11.21
CA PRO A 156 8.81 15.08 -10.03
C PRO A 156 7.86 16.27 -10.21
N GLU A 157 8.30 17.36 -10.86
CA GLU A 157 7.50 18.57 -11.10
C GLU A 157 6.34 18.32 -12.08
N GLU A 158 6.42 17.24 -12.88
CA GLU A 158 5.38 16.78 -13.80
C GLU A 158 4.70 15.48 -13.37
N THR A 159 4.98 15.02 -12.14
CA THR A 159 4.39 13.80 -11.57
C THR A 159 3.53 14.13 -10.35
N VAL A 160 2.29 13.61 -10.34
CA VAL A 160 1.37 13.70 -9.20
C VAL A 160 1.43 12.39 -8.44
N PHE A 161 1.90 12.43 -7.19
CA PHE A 161 1.89 11.30 -6.27
C PHE A 161 0.63 11.32 -5.41
N ILE A 162 -0.08 10.19 -5.35
CA ILE A 162 -1.34 10.01 -4.64
C ILE A 162 -1.18 8.93 -3.57
N ASP A 163 -1.41 9.29 -2.31
CA ASP A 163 -1.22 8.39 -1.17
C ASP A 163 -2.18 8.80 -0.02
N ASP A 164 -2.58 7.85 0.81
CA ASP A 164 -3.46 8.10 1.98
C ASP A 164 -2.69 8.49 3.24
N LYS A 165 -1.35 8.27 3.27
CA LYS A 165 -0.48 8.55 4.41
C LYS A 165 0.21 9.91 4.27
N LEU A 166 -0.03 10.79 5.26
CA LEU A 166 0.56 12.13 5.27
C LEU A 166 2.09 12.11 5.23
N GLU A 167 2.72 11.19 5.94
CA GLU A 167 4.18 11.04 5.97
C GLU A 167 4.78 10.73 4.59
N ASN A 168 4.10 9.93 3.78
CA ASN A 168 4.51 9.63 2.41
C ASN A 168 4.35 10.86 1.50
N ILE A 169 3.27 11.61 1.69
CA ILE A 169 3.01 12.88 0.99
C ILE A 169 4.09 13.90 1.30
N GLU A 170 4.44 14.10 2.58
CA GLU A 170 5.47 15.03 3.01
C GLU A 170 6.87 14.65 2.47
N ALA A 171 7.18 13.35 2.42
CA ALA A 171 8.42 12.86 1.84
C ALA A 171 8.49 13.15 0.33
N ALA A 172 7.41 12.89 -0.41
CA ALA A 172 7.34 13.18 -1.84
C ALA A 172 7.43 14.69 -2.15
N GLN A 173 6.78 15.54 -1.33
CA GLN A 173 6.88 17.00 -1.47
C GLN A 173 8.31 17.52 -1.31
N LYS A 174 9.09 16.96 -0.37
CA LYS A 174 10.51 17.32 -0.20
C LYS A 174 11.35 16.97 -1.42
N MET A 175 10.85 16.12 -2.30
CA MET A 175 11.48 15.74 -3.57
C MET A 175 10.83 16.38 -4.79
N ASN A 176 10.04 17.44 -4.57
CA ASN A 176 9.37 18.27 -5.58
C ASN A 176 8.26 17.54 -6.36
N PHE A 177 7.73 16.42 -5.86
CA PHE A 177 6.53 15.85 -6.46
C PHE A 177 5.31 16.74 -6.19
N LYS A 178 4.43 16.85 -7.18
CA LYS A 178 3.04 17.28 -6.94
C LYS A 178 2.34 16.18 -6.16
N THR A 179 1.46 16.51 -5.22
CA THR A 179 0.88 15.50 -4.32
C THR A 179 -0.62 15.65 -4.13
N ILE A 180 -1.28 14.52 -3.90
CA ILE A 180 -2.66 14.41 -3.42
C ILE A 180 -2.65 13.55 -2.15
N HIS A 181 -2.95 14.16 -0.99
CA HIS A 181 -3.25 13.41 0.23
C HIS A 181 -4.70 12.92 0.17
N LEU A 182 -4.90 11.67 -0.20
CA LEU A 182 -6.21 11.10 -0.46
C LEU A 182 -6.79 10.42 0.79
N ILE A 183 -7.36 11.19 1.70
CA ILE A 183 -7.98 10.67 2.95
C ILE A 183 -9.26 9.85 2.66
N ASN A 184 -9.99 10.20 1.60
CA ASN A 184 -11.22 9.50 1.21
C ASN A 184 -11.17 9.16 -0.28
N PRO A 185 -11.08 7.88 -0.66
CA PRO A 185 -11.00 7.44 -2.06
C PRO A 185 -12.15 7.96 -2.95
N LYS A 186 -13.32 8.21 -2.38
CA LYS A 186 -14.46 8.78 -3.13
C LYS A 186 -14.17 10.18 -3.70
N ASN A 187 -13.19 10.89 -3.13
CA ASN A 187 -12.84 12.24 -3.58
C ASN A 187 -11.78 12.22 -4.70
N ILE A 188 -11.24 11.08 -5.09
CA ILE A 188 -10.11 10.98 -6.03
C ILE A 188 -10.38 11.72 -7.34
N LYS A 189 -11.59 11.63 -7.89
CA LYS A 189 -11.98 12.29 -9.13
C LYS A 189 -11.92 13.82 -9.02
N MET A 190 -12.33 14.36 -7.88
CA MET A 190 -12.27 15.80 -7.60
C MET A 190 -10.83 16.28 -7.43
N GLU A 191 -10.04 15.52 -6.69
CA GLU A 191 -8.65 15.86 -6.41
C GLU A 191 -7.78 15.82 -7.68
N ILE A 192 -7.90 14.79 -8.49
CA ILE A 192 -7.13 14.66 -9.74
C ILE A 192 -7.52 15.75 -10.76
N LYS A 193 -8.78 16.18 -10.81
CA LYS A 193 -9.20 17.28 -11.72
C LYS A 193 -8.43 18.57 -11.53
N LYS A 194 -7.86 18.83 -10.35
CA LYS A 194 -7.03 20.02 -10.08
C LYS A 194 -5.74 20.06 -10.91
N PHE A 195 -5.32 18.91 -11.43
CA PHE A 195 -4.09 18.73 -12.21
C PHE A 195 -4.35 18.46 -13.70
N LEU A 196 -5.59 18.19 -14.07
CA LEU A 196 -5.97 17.98 -15.46
C LEU A 196 -6.37 19.35 -16.08
N VAL A 197 -5.56 19.81 -17.02
CA VAL A 197 -5.86 21.02 -17.82
C VAL A 197 -6.74 20.65 -19.03
#